data_aa3eefd4578ca2e3f9e5204b5ffc7bcc
#
_entry.id   aa3eefd4578ca2e3f9e5204b5ffc7bcc
#
_cell.length_a   1.000
_cell.length_b   1.000
_cell.length_c   1.000
_cell.angle_alpha   90.00
_cell.angle_beta   90.00
_cell.angle_gamma   90.00
#
_symmetry.space_group_name_H-M   'P 1'
#
loop_
_entity.id
_entity.type
_entity.pdbx_description
1 polymer ?
#
loop_
_entity_poly.entity_id
_entity_poly.type
_entity_poly.pdbx_seq_one_letter_code
_entity_poly.pdbx_strand_id
1 'polypeptide(L)' 'MKKMKDIWEKYMKIELIGRGGYADVYRAKNINTGEYVAIKEIKI' A
#
# COMPACT_ATOMS: atom_id res chain seq x y z
N MET A 1 -11.83 7.60 -12.15
CA MET A 1 -11.11 6.39 -11.77
C MET A 1 -10.12 6.71 -10.66
N LYS A 2 -10.10 5.89 -9.63
CA LYS A 2 -9.19 6.12 -8.52
C LYS A 2 -7.79 5.66 -8.84
N LYS A 3 -6.81 6.37 -8.35
CA LYS A 3 -5.41 6.05 -8.52
C LYS A 3 -4.86 5.52 -7.22
N MET A 4 -3.75 4.78 -7.31
CA MET A 4 -3.16 4.19 -6.12
C MET A 4 -2.73 5.23 -5.10
N LYS A 5 -2.37 6.42 -5.55
CA LYS A 5 -1.96 7.44 -4.60
C LYS A 5 -3.10 7.88 -3.67
N ASP A 6 -4.36 7.61 -4.05
CA ASP A 6 -5.48 7.89 -3.15
C ASP A 6 -5.39 7.03 -1.90
N ILE A 7 -4.91 5.81 -2.05
CA ILE A 7 -4.71 4.92 -0.92
C ILE A 7 -3.59 5.46 -0.03
N TRP A 8 -2.52 5.96 -0.64
CA TRP A 8 -1.37 6.43 0.12
C TRP A 8 -1.62 7.74 0.85
N GLU A 9 -2.74 8.40 0.57
CA GLU A 9 -3.15 9.56 1.36
C GLU A 9 -3.71 9.14 2.71
N LYS A 10 -4.23 7.92 2.80
CA LYS A 10 -4.82 7.40 4.04
C LYS A 10 -3.90 6.45 4.77
N TYR A 11 -2.92 5.91 4.08
CA TYR A 11 -2.00 4.92 4.64
C TYR A 11 -0.58 5.36 4.42
N MET A 12 0.24 5.13 5.44
CA MET A 12 1.65 5.40 5.35
C MET A 12 2.38 4.13 4.92
N LYS A 13 3.12 4.22 3.84
CA LYS A 13 3.91 3.10 3.35
C LYS A 13 5.09 2.88 4.28
N ILE A 14 5.18 1.68 4.86
CA ILE A 14 6.22 1.36 5.83
C ILE A 14 7.38 0.62 5.17
N GLU A 15 7.07 -0.49 4.49
CA GLU A 15 8.14 -1.28 3.88
C GLU A 15 7.57 -2.15 2.78
N LEU A 16 8.43 -2.54 1.86
CA LEU A 16 8.10 -3.49 0.82
C LEU A 16 8.30 -4.89 1.38
N ILE A 17 7.23 -5.69 1.45
CA ILE A 17 7.29 -7.01 2.02
C ILE A 17 7.15 -8.12 0.98
N GLY A 18 6.78 -7.78 -0.25
CA GLY A 18 6.70 -8.75 -1.32
C GLY A 18 6.85 -8.07 -2.66
N ARG A 19 7.55 -8.73 -3.58
CA ARG A 19 7.77 -8.16 -4.90
C ARG A 19 7.52 -9.22 -5.95
N GLY A 20 6.70 -8.89 -6.93
CA GLY A 20 6.40 -9.80 -8.02
C GLY A 20 6.44 -9.11 -9.36
N GLY A 21 6.22 -9.88 -10.42
CA GLY A 21 6.21 -9.32 -11.77
C GLY A 21 5.01 -8.43 -12.02
N TYR A 22 3.93 -8.69 -11.34
CA TYR A 22 2.68 -7.97 -11.56
C TYR A 22 2.36 -6.98 -10.45
N ALA A 23 2.89 -7.20 -9.27
CA ALA A 23 2.49 -6.39 -8.14
C ALA A 23 3.55 -6.40 -7.07
N ASP A 24 3.56 -5.36 -6.27
CA ASP A 24 4.37 -5.28 -5.06
C ASP A 24 3.42 -5.21 -3.88
N VAL A 25 3.83 -5.84 -2.77
CA VAL A 25 3.04 -5.80 -1.55
C VAL A 25 3.80 -4.98 -0.52
N TYR A 26 3.12 -4.02 0.06
CA TYR A 26 3.70 -3.15 1.07
C TYR A 26 2.99 -3.31 2.39
N ARG A 27 3.75 -3.23 3.45
CA ARG A 27 3.17 -3.02 4.77
C ARG A 27 2.88 -1.53 4.90
N ALA A 28 1.68 -1.21 5.34
CA ALA A 28 1.28 0.16 5.48
C ALA A 28 0.53 0.35 6.79
N LYS A 29 0.47 1.58 7.25
CA LYS A 29 -0.18 1.92 8.50
C LYS A 29 -1.31 2.89 8.21
N ASN A 30 -2.49 2.59 8.74
CA ASN A 30 -3.61 3.53 8.64
C ASN A 30 -3.29 4.74 9.50
N ILE A 31 -3.22 5.90 8.85
CA ILE A 31 -2.83 7.12 9.53
C ILE A 31 -3.85 7.51 10.61
N ASN A 32 -5.13 7.23 10.36
CA ASN A 32 -6.19 7.61 11.28
C ASN A 32 -6.32 6.66 12.47
N THR A 33 -6.21 5.36 12.21
CA THR A 33 -6.46 4.36 13.26
C THR A 33 -5.19 3.77 13.85
N GLY A 34 -4.09 3.86 13.14
CA GLY A 34 -2.82 3.28 13.58
C GLY A 34 -2.69 1.80 13.28
N GLU A 35 -3.67 1.21 12.60
CA GLU A 35 -3.62 -0.21 12.28
C GLU A 35 -2.70 -0.48 11.11
N TYR A 36 -2.07 -1.66 11.13
CA TYR A 36 -1.22 -2.09 10.04
C TYR A 36 -2.01 -2.95 9.07
N VAL A 37 -1.74 -2.75 7.79
CA VAL A 37 -2.39 -3.51 6.72
C VAL A 37 -1.35 -3.86 5.67
N ALA A 38 -1.71 -4.79 4.80
CA ALA A 38 -0.90 -5.11 3.63
C ALA A 38 -1.63 -4.57 2.41
N ILE A 39 -0.92 -3.81 1.60
CA ILE A 39 -1.50 -3.22 0.39
C ILE A 39 -0.74 -3.73 -0.81
N LYS A 40 -1.48 -4.30 -1.74
CA LYS A 40 -0.92 -4.84 -2.97
C LYS A 40 -1.04 -3.78 -4.06
N GLU A 41 0.09 -3.32 -4.56
CA GLU A 41 0.13 -2.32 -5.61
C GLU A 41 0.37 -3.02 -6.93
N ILE A 42 -0.63 -3.02 -7.79
CA ILE A 42 -0.55 -3.73 -9.06
C ILE A 42 0.15 -2.86 -10.09
N LYS A 43 1.13 -3.45 -10.73
CA LYS A 43 1.87 -2.76 -11.80
C LYS A 43 1.13 -2.95 -13.11
N ILE A 44 1.05 -1.90 -13.88
CA ILE A 44 0.41 -1.93 -15.19
C ILE A 44 1.39 -1.52 -16.25
#